data_94e0aa8086ce1ce26ab8e08c607b4e3c
#
_entry.id   94e0aa8086ce1ce26ab8e08c607b4e3c
#
_cell.length_a   1.000
_cell.length_b   1.000
_cell.length_c   1.000
_cell.angle_alpha   90.00
_cell.angle_beta   90.00
_cell.angle_gamma   90.00
#
_symmetry.space_group_name_H-M   'P 1'
#
loop_
_entity.id
_entity.type
_entity.pdbx_description
1 polymer ?
#
loop_
_entity_poly.entity_id
_entity_poly.type
_entity_poly.pdbx_seq_one_letter_code
_entity_poly.pdbx_strand_id
1 'polypeptide(L)'
;MLDMEDFSEAIVGNPGEGLNVEQRKLLTIGVELAAKPALLIFLDEPTSGLDSQSSWSIIAFLRKLADSGQAVLCTIHQPSAILFQEFDRLLFLMRGGRTIYFGEIGKNSRTMLDYFERNGAPKCDDDANPAEYMLDICGKKSDRDWSEVWKTTDEAKGIQTELDRIHEAKKNEPTADEGENTQFAMPISSQVYYVTVRVFQQYWRTPSYISGK
;
A
#
# COMPACT_ATOMS: atom_id res chain seq x y z
N MET A 1 6.65 16.57 -3.15
CA MET A 1 6.63 15.14 -2.86
C MET A 1 5.31 14.48 -3.27
N LEU A 2 4.17 15.07 -2.96
CA LEU A 2 2.85 14.56 -3.36
C LEU A 2 2.37 15.12 -4.71
N ASP A 3 3.12 16.03 -5.30
CA ASP A 3 2.77 16.77 -6.53
C ASP A 3 1.32 17.31 -6.50
N MET A 4 0.93 17.88 -5.34
CA MET A 4 -0.43 18.39 -5.06
C MET A 4 -0.53 19.91 -5.15
N GLU A 5 0.51 20.56 -5.60
CA GLU A 5 0.62 22.03 -5.66
C GLU A 5 -0.47 22.62 -6.55
N ASP A 6 -0.77 21.98 -7.69
CA ASP A 6 -1.74 22.46 -8.68
C ASP A 6 -3.17 22.54 -8.15
N PHE A 7 -3.50 21.75 -7.12
CA PHE A 7 -4.82 21.72 -6.52
C PHE A 7 -4.81 21.96 -5.00
N SER A 8 -3.71 22.51 -4.48
CA SER A 8 -3.56 22.81 -3.05
C SER A 8 -4.64 23.72 -2.49
N GLU A 9 -5.17 24.62 -3.31
CA GLU A 9 -6.22 25.55 -2.97
C GLU A 9 -7.64 25.05 -3.32
N ALA A 10 -7.77 23.88 -3.94
CA ALA A 10 -9.06 23.33 -4.31
C ALA A 10 -9.88 22.90 -3.08
N ILE A 11 -11.19 23.04 -3.19
CA ILE A 11 -12.11 22.53 -2.18
C ILE A 11 -12.20 21.01 -2.33
N VAL A 12 -12.03 20.27 -1.24
CA VAL A 12 -12.19 18.82 -1.26
C VAL A 12 -13.55 18.40 -1.79
N GLY A 13 -14.61 19.10 -1.37
CA GLY A 13 -15.98 18.92 -1.89
C GLY A 13 -16.56 17.52 -1.63
N ASN A 14 -17.68 17.24 -2.26
CA ASN A 14 -18.32 15.92 -2.29
C ASN A 14 -17.91 15.13 -3.54
N PRO A 15 -18.14 13.80 -3.62
CA PRO A 15 -17.95 13.04 -4.85
C PRO A 15 -18.74 13.67 -6.02
N GLY A 16 -18.00 14.01 -7.10
CA GLY A 16 -18.54 14.74 -8.26
C GLY A 16 -18.37 16.26 -8.22
N GLU A 17 -18.02 16.83 -7.06
CA GLU A 17 -17.71 18.26 -6.90
C GLU A 17 -16.41 18.41 -6.11
N GLY A 18 -15.48 19.24 -6.58
CA GLY A 18 -14.17 19.45 -5.97
C GLY A 18 -13.10 18.46 -6.47
N LEU A 19 -12.32 17.88 -5.55
CA LEU A 19 -11.25 16.95 -5.93
C LEU A 19 -11.79 15.69 -6.61
N ASN A 20 -11.12 15.24 -7.65
CA ASN A 20 -11.39 13.95 -8.29
C ASN A 20 -10.97 12.76 -7.41
N VAL A 21 -11.26 11.53 -7.85
CA VAL A 21 -11.01 10.31 -7.05
C VAL A 21 -9.51 10.11 -6.76
N GLU A 22 -8.65 10.31 -7.76
CA GLU A 22 -7.19 10.23 -7.62
C GLU A 22 -6.67 11.24 -6.60
N GLN A 23 -7.05 12.52 -6.75
CA GLN A 23 -6.64 13.59 -5.86
C GLN A 23 -7.08 13.36 -4.41
N ARG A 24 -8.28 12.81 -4.20
CA ARG A 24 -8.76 12.42 -2.86
C ARG A 24 -7.93 11.30 -2.25
N LYS A 25 -7.53 10.31 -3.05
CA LYS A 25 -6.65 9.23 -2.58
C LYS A 25 -5.26 9.77 -2.23
N LEU A 26 -4.68 10.62 -3.07
CA LEU A 26 -3.40 11.30 -2.76
C LEU A 26 -3.52 12.13 -1.47
N LEU A 27 -4.61 12.86 -1.29
CA LEU A 27 -4.86 13.61 -0.07
C LEU A 27 -4.94 12.70 1.16
N THR A 28 -5.64 11.57 1.07
CA THR A 28 -5.73 10.59 2.17
C THR A 28 -4.35 10.04 2.53
N ILE A 29 -3.56 9.64 1.55
CA ILE A 29 -2.16 9.20 1.75
C ILE A 29 -1.34 10.33 2.38
N GLY A 30 -1.54 11.58 1.91
CA GLY A 30 -0.86 12.75 2.43
C GLY A 30 -1.16 13.03 3.90
N VAL A 31 -2.39 12.80 4.35
CA VAL A 31 -2.78 12.91 5.76
C VAL A 31 -2.03 11.90 6.62
N GLU A 32 -1.95 10.64 6.18
CA GLU A 32 -1.19 9.61 6.88
C GLU A 32 0.31 9.93 6.92
N LEU A 33 0.87 10.42 5.81
CA LEU A 33 2.27 10.83 5.74
C LEU A 33 2.58 12.05 6.63
N ALA A 34 1.61 12.96 6.78
CA ALA A 34 1.77 14.13 7.66
C ALA A 34 1.93 13.73 9.13
N ALA A 35 1.35 12.60 9.52
CA ALA A 35 1.55 12.00 10.85
C ALA A 35 2.97 11.45 11.05
N LYS A 36 3.82 11.44 10.01
CA LYS A 36 5.19 10.92 9.99
C LYS A 36 5.28 9.50 10.56
N PRO A 37 4.61 8.52 9.95
CA PRO A 37 4.70 7.13 10.39
C PRO A 37 6.16 6.70 10.36
N ALA A 38 6.68 6.26 11.49
CA ALA A 38 8.12 6.03 11.66
C ALA A 38 8.63 4.83 10.85
N LEU A 39 7.80 3.83 10.59
CA LEU A 39 8.25 2.55 10.07
C LEU A 39 7.45 2.03 8.87
N LEU A 40 6.13 2.06 8.91
CA LEU A 40 5.29 1.31 7.99
C LEU A 40 3.99 2.07 7.67
N ILE A 41 3.61 2.08 6.39
CA ILE A 41 2.33 2.59 5.90
C ILE A 41 1.50 1.41 5.41
N PHE A 42 0.26 1.32 5.91
CA PHE A 42 -0.74 0.36 5.46
C PHE A 42 -1.74 1.06 4.54
N LEU A 43 -1.96 0.49 3.37
CA LEU A 43 -2.93 1.00 2.40
C LEU A 43 -3.84 -0.13 1.95
N ASP A 44 -5.14 0.09 2.11
CA ASP A 44 -6.13 -0.88 1.67
C ASP A 44 -6.70 -0.44 0.32
N GLU A 45 -6.45 -1.25 -0.72
CA GLU A 45 -6.87 -1.04 -2.11
C GLU A 45 -6.65 0.40 -2.64
N PRO A 46 -5.41 0.94 -2.61
CA PRO A 46 -5.16 2.34 -2.99
C PRO A 46 -5.55 2.65 -4.43
N THR A 47 -5.62 1.67 -5.31
CA THR A 47 -5.97 1.82 -6.74
C THR A 47 -7.42 1.51 -7.06
N SER A 48 -8.23 1.10 -6.08
CA SER A 48 -9.64 0.76 -6.31
C SER A 48 -10.44 1.97 -6.80
N GLY A 49 -11.26 1.77 -7.85
CA GLY A 49 -12.07 2.82 -8.45
C GLY A 49 -11.32 3.85 -9.30
N LEU A 50 -10.05 3.60 -9.61
CA LEU A 50 -9.24 4.42 -10.50
C LEU A 50 -9.10 3.76 -11.88
N ASP A 51 -8.95 4.59 -12.91
CA ASP A 51 -8.49 4.14 -14.22
C ASP A 51 -7.01 3.73 -14.20
N SER A 52 -6.52 3.18 -15.31
CA SER A 52 -5.14 2.68 -15.41
C SER A 52 -4.09 3.78 -15.22
N GLN A 53 -4.34 4.99 -15.70
CA GLN A 53 -3.40 6.11 -15.60
C GLN A 53 -3.30 6.60 -14.16
N SER A 54 -4.44 6.84 -13.51
CA SER A 54 -4.50 7.25 -12.11
C SER A 54 -3.95 6.18 -11.16
N SER A 55 -4.22 4.89 -11.46
CA SER A 55 -3.63 3.77 -10.71
C SER A 55 -2.11 3.76 -10.80
N TRP A 56 -1.57 4.00 -12.00
CA TRP A 56 -0.13 4.13 -12.20
C TRP A 56 0.46 5.29 -11.39
N SER A 57 -0.18 6.47 -11.41
CA SER A 57 0.27 7.64 -10.65
C SER A 57 0.39 7.34 -9.15
N ILE A 58 -0.63 6.66 -8.58
CA ILE A 58 -0.61 6.26 -7.16
C ILE A 58 0.52 5.29 -6.87
N ILE A 59 0.67 4.22 -7.67
CA ILE A 59 1.70 3.20 -7.43
C ILE A 59 3.11 3.79 -7.63
N ALA A 60 3.33 4.61 -8.66
CA ALA A 60 4.60 5.30 -8.87
C ALA A 60 4.96 6.23 -7.69
N PHE A 61 3.95 6.88 -7.10
CA PHE A 61 4.15 7.65 -5.88
C PHE A 61 4.53 6.76 -4.69
N LEU A 62 3.83 5.64 -4.48
CA LEU A 62 4.17 4.68 -3.41
C LEU A 62 5.57 4.09 -3.61
N ARG A 63 5.99 3.84 -4.87
CA ARG A 63 7.35 3.41 -5.20
C ARG A 63 8.39 4.45 -4.76
N LYS A 64 8.17 5.74 -5.07
CA LYS A 64 9.06 6.82 -4.61
C LYS A 64 9.16 6.88 -3.08
N LEU A 65 8.06 6.64 -2.36
CA LEU A 65 8.08 6.56 -0.89
C LEU A 65 8.93 5.38 -0.40
N ALA A 66 8.76 4.21 -1.01
CA ALA A 66 9.54 3.02 -0.66
C ALA A 66 11.03 3.25 -0.94
N ASP A 67 11.39 3.85 -2.07
CA ASP A 67 12.77 4.20 -2.42
C ASP A 67 13.38 5.24 -1.47
N SER A 68 12.57 6.06 -0.82
CA SER A 68 13.01 6.99 0.23
C SER A 68 13.21 6.33 1.60
N GLY A 69 12.99 5.02 1.71
CA GLY A 69 13.18 4.23 2.93
C GLY A 69 11.91 3.98 3.75
N GLN A 70 10.73 4.36 3.24
CA GLN A 70 9.47 4.08 3.90
C GLN A 70 8.99 2.67 3.55
N ALA A 71 8.73 1.82 4.55
CA ALA A 71 8.06 0.55 4.28
C ALA A 71 6.59 0.78 3.93
N VAL A 72 6.13 0.15 2.84
CA VAL A 72 4.75 0.26 2.35
C VAL A 72 4.16 -1.14 2.21
N LEU A 73 3.03 -1.38 2.85
CA LEU A 73 2.23 -2.59 2.68
C LEU A 73 0.86 -2.20 2.15
N CYS A 74 0.50 -2.70 0.98
CA CYS A 74 -0.82 -2.42 0.41
C CYS A 74 -1.50 -3.68 -0.10
N THR A 75 -2.83 -3.70 -0.03
CA THR A 75 -3.66 -4.68 -0.72
C THR A 75 -3.95 -4.17 -2.12
N ILE A 76 -3.90 -5.05 -3.12
CA ILE A 76 -4.23 -4.70 -4.51
C ILE A 76 -5.21 -5.74 -5.05
N HIS A 77 -6.26 -5.26 -5.69
CA HIS A 77 -7.21 -6.10 -6.38
C HIS A 77 -6.94 -6.08 -7.90
N GLN A 78 -6.63 -7.23 -8.48
CA GLN A 78 -6.43 -7.44 -9.92
C GLN A 78 -5.50 -6.39 -10.58
N PRO A 79 -4.22 -6.29 -10.17
CA PRO A 79 -3.31 -5.34 -10.78
C PRO A 79 -3.02 -5.72 -12.25
N SER A 80 -2.82 -4.71 -13.09
CA SER A 80 -2.24 -4.94 -14.42
C SER A 80 -0.81 -5.47 -14.29
N ALA A 81 -0.31 -6.15 -15.32
CA ALA A 81 1.06 -6.69 -15.32
C ALA A 81 2.11 -5.60 -15.05
N ILE A 82 1.90 -4.40 -15.57
CA ILE A 82 2.79 -3.25 -15.37
C ILE A 82 2.80 -2.81 -13.91
N LEU A 83 1.64 -2.65 -13.28
CA LEU A 83 1.53 -2.27 -11.88
C LEU A 83 2.13 -3.33 -10.96
N PHE A 84 1.95 -4.60 -11.31
CA PHE A 84 2.45 -5.72 -10.52
C PHE A 84 3.98 -5.74 -10.41
N GLN A 85 4.70 -5.24 -11.44
CA GLN A 85 6.16 -5.14 -11.45
C GLN A 85 6.74 -4.08 -10.51
N GLU A 86 5.93 -3.15 -10.02
CA GLU A 86 6.39 -2.10 -9.11
C GLU A 86 6.57 -2.57 -7.66
N PHE A 87 6.13 -3.79 -7.35
CA PHE A 87 6.22 -4.35 -6.01
C PHE A 87 7.45 -5.25 -5.87
N ASP A 88 8.12 -5.16 -4.71
CA ASP A 88 9.29 -5.98 -4.41
C ASP A 88 8.89 -7.39 -3.97
N ARG A 89 7.86 -7.47 -3.11
CA ARG A 89 7.42 -8.72 -2.48
C ARG A 89 5.91 -8.90 -2.57
N LEU A 90 5.51 -10.15 -2.62
CA LEU A 90 4.12 -10.56 -2.62
C LEU A 90 3.84 -11.45 -1.41
N LEU A 91 2.78 -11.13 -0.68
CA LEU A 91 2.10 -12.06 0.22
C LEU A 91 0.79 -12.48 -0.45
N PHE A 92 0.74 -13.71 -0.95
CA PHE A 92 -0.43 -14.25 -1.62
C PHE A 92 -1.21 -15.16 -0.69
N LEU A 93 -2.45 -14.76 -0.40
CA LEU A 93 -3.33 -15.45 0.54
C LEU A 93 -4.52 -16.08 -0.19
N MET A 94 -4.83 -17.30 0.19
CA MET A 94 -6.06 -17.99 -0.18
C MET A 94 -7.18 -17.68 0.82
N ARG A 95 -8.40 -18.01 0.43
CA ARG A 95 -9.58 -17.92 1.30
C ARG A 95 -9.31 -18.59 2.66
N GLY A 96 -9.62 -17.88 3.74
CA GLY A 96 -9.32 -18.33 5.10
C GLY A 96 -7.92 -17.92 5.60
N GLY A 97 -7.22 -17.04 4.88
CA GLY A 97 -5.93 -16.49 5.31
C GLY A 97 -4.75 -17.47 5.18
N ARG A 98 -4.92 -18.55 4.41
CA ARG A 98 -3.85 -19.54 4.18
C ARG A 98 -2.85 -19.00 3.16
N THR A 99 -1.57 -18.98 3.53
CA THR A 99 -0.49 -18.52 2.64
C THR A 99 -0.25 -19.53 1.51
N ILE A 100 -0.12 -19.03 0.29
CA ILE A 100 0.24 -19.78 -0.91
C ILE A 100 1.66 -19.43 -1.34
N TYR A 101 2.02 -18.17 -1.16
CA TYR A 101 3.35 -17.65 -1.48
C TYR A 101 3.66 -16.44 -0.60
N PHE A 102 4.88 -16.33 -0.15
CA PHE A 102 5.43 -15.13 0.45
C PHE A 102 6.89 -14.99 0.05
N GLY A 103 7.22 -13.98 -0.73
CA GLY A 103 8.59 -13.81 -1.21
C GLY A 103 8.72 -12.69 -2.24
N GLU A 104 9.90 -12.62 -2.83
CA GLU A 104 10.19 -11.66 -3.88
C GLU A 104 9.42 -11.98 -5.17
N ILE A 105 8.92 -10.94 -5.83
CA ILE A 105 8.31 -11.07 -7.15
C ILE A 105 9.41 -11.32 -8.19
N GLY A 106 10.52 -10.58 -8.07
CA GLY A 106 11.67 -10.66 -8.95
C GLY A 106 11.44 -9.97 -10.30
N LYS A 107 12.52 -9.79 -11.04
CA LYS A 107 12.46 -9.13 -12.36
C LYS A 107 11.54 -9.90 -13.31
N ASN A 108 10.60 -9.20 -13.94
CA ASN A 108 9.56 -9.79 -14.80
C ASN A 108 8.78 -10.91 -14.09
N SER A 109 8.58 -10.81 -12.80
CA SER A 109 7.90 -11.79 -11.95
C SER A 109 8.54 -13.19 -11.93
N ARG A 110 9.76 -13.35 -12.46
CA ARG A 110 10.37 -14.69 -12.67
C ARG A 110 10.59 -15.45 -11.38
N THR A 111 11.03 -14.80 -10.30
CA THR A 111 11.24 -15.49 -9.01
C THR A 111 9.97 -16.17 -8.53
N MET A 112 8.85 -15.45 -8.59
CA MET A 112 7.55 -15.93 -8.20
C MET A 112 7.03 -16.99 -9.20
N LEU A 113 7.10 -16.73 -10.51
CA LEU A 113 6.63 -17.68 -11.54
C LEU A 113 7.41 -19.00 -11.47
N ASP A 114 8.73 -18.96 -11.31
CA ASP A 114 9.59 -20.14 -11.18
C ASP A 114 9.20 -20.98 -9.96
N TYR A 115 8.75 -20.34 -8.86
CA TYR A 115 8.20 -21.06 -7.70
C TYR A 115 6.97 -21.88 -8.10
N PHE A 116 5.99 -21.28 -8.77
CA PHE A 116 4.77 -21.99 -9.16
C PHE A 116 5.04 -23.08 -10.20
N GLU A 117 5.83 -22.78 -11.25
CA GLU A 117 6.19 -23.73 -12.31
C GLU A 117 6.95 -24.93 -11.75
N ARG A 118 7.95 -24.71 -10.88
CA ARG A 118 8.72 -25.77 -10.23
C ARG A 118 7.86 -26.66 -9.34
N ASN A 119 6.83 -26.10 -8.73
CA ASN A 119 5.89 -26.84 -7.88
C ASN A 119 4.72 -27.43 -8.68
N GLY A 120 4.80 -27.47 -10.02
CA GLY A 120 3.90 -28.20 -10.89
C GLY A 120 2.72 -27.41 -11.46
N ALA A 121 2.79 -26.07 -11.42
CA ALA A 121 1.91 -25.25 -12.23
C ALA A 121 2.31 -25.33 -13.73
N PRO A 122 1.40 -25.12 -14.67
CA PRO A 122 1.74 -24.96 -16.08
C PRO A 122 2.64 -23.74 -16.26
N LYS A 123 3.44 -23.71 -17.31
CA LYS A 123 4.27 -22.56 -17.63
C LYS A 123 3.39 -21.33 -17.90
N CYS A 124 3.76 -20.19 -17.32
CA CYS A 124 3.12 -18.92 -17.63
C CYS A 124 3.54 -18.45 -19.03
N ASP A 125 2.58 -18.06 -19.85
CA ASP A 125 2.86 -17.48 -21.16
C ASP A 125 3.54 -16.11 -21.00
N ASP A 126 4.46 -15.80 -21.91
CA ASP A 126 5.26 -14.57 -21.83
C ASP A 126 4.42 -13.29 -21.92
N ASP A 127 3.27 -13.36 -22.57
CA ASP A 127 2.31 -12.24 -22.73
C ASP A 127 1.22 -12.21 -21.64
N ALA A 128 1.17 -13.20 -20.76
CA ALA A 128 0.16 -13.29 -19.72
C ALA A 128 0.43 -12.32 -18.56
N ASN A 129 -0.66 -11.86 -17.93
CA ASN A 129 -0.55 -11.11 -16.68
C ASN A 129 -0.18 -12.07 -15.54
N PRO A 130 1.00 -11.93 -14.91
CA PRO A 130 1.43 -12.83 -13.82
C PRO A 130 0.46 -12.88 -12.64
N ALA A 131 -0.22 -11.77 -12.33
CA ALA A 131 -1.20 -11.72 -11.27
C ALA A 131 -2.47 -12.53 -11.61
N GLU A 132 -2.95 -12.45 -12.84
CA GLU A 132 -4.09 -13.25 -13.32
C GLU A 132 -3.74 -14.73 -13.39
N TYR A 133 -2.55 -15.05 -13.91
CA TYR A 133 -2.04 -16.43 -13.93
C TYR A 133 -2.06 -17.05 -12.53
N MET A 134 -1.58 -16.35 -11.51
CA MET A 134 -1.62 -16.87 -10.12
C MET A 134 -3.04 -17.12 -9.64
N LEU A 135 -3.97 -16.20 -9.92
CA LEU A 135 -5.37 -16.36 -9.55
C LEU A 135 -6.01 -17.56 -10.21
N ASP A 136 -5.66 -17.81 -11.48
CA ASP A 136 -6.19 -18.95 -12.26
C ASP A 136 -5.68 -20.29 -11.72
N ILE A 137 -4.37 -20.43 -11.51
CA ILE A 137 -3.77 -21.68 -11.03
C ILE A 137 -4.12 -22.01 -9.58
N CYS A 138 -4.40 -20.99 -8.76
CA CYS A 138 -4.78 -21.16 -7.36
C CYS A 138 -6.29 -21.07 -7.12
N GLY A 139 -7.08 -20.79 -8.15
CA GLY A 139 -8.52 -20.61 -8.08
C GLY A 139 -9.31 -21.89 -7.82
N LYS A 140 -10.65 -21.76 -7.81
CA LYS A 140 -11.59 -22.85 -7.47
C LYS A 140 -11.49 -24.11 -8.34
N LYS A 141 -10.85 -24.04 -9.50
CA LYS A 141 -10.66 -25.16 -10.44
C LYS A 141 -9.35 -25.92 -10.19
N SER A 142 -8.55 -25.49 -9.23
CA SER A 142 -7.31 -26.18 -8.91
C SER A 142 -7.60 -27.40 -8.02
N ASP A 143 -7.24 -28.59 -8.49
CA ASP A 143 -7.27 -29.81 -7.69
C ASP A 143 -6.14 -29.86 -6.63
N ARG A 144 -5.28 -28.86 -6.60
CA ARG A 144 -4.09 -28.81 -5.78
C ARG A 144 -4.25 -27.83 -4.62
N ASP A 145 -3.96 -28.28 -3.40
CA ASP A 145 -3.88 -27.38 -2.23
C ASP A 145 -2.51 -26.68 -2.19
N TRP A 146 -2.43 -25.51 -2.79
CA TRP A 146 -1.22 -24.70 -2.86
C TRP A 146 -0.73 -24.24 -1.47
N SER A 147 -1.62 -24.18 -0.48
CA SER A 147 -1.20 -23.84 0.89
C SER A 147 -0.43 -24.98 1.55
N GLU A 148 -0.82 -26.22 1.27
CA GLU A 148 -0.04 -27.39 1.74
C GLU A 148 1.29 -27.51 0.97
N VAL A 149 1.29 -27.20 -0.32
CA VAL A 149 2.55 -27.11 -1.10
C VAL A 149 3.49 -26.11 -0.48
N TRP A 150 3.01 -24.87 -0.21
CA TRP A 150 3.80 -23.80 0.40
C TRP A 150 4.52 -24.25 1.67
N LYS A 151 3.81 -24.91 2.59
CA LYS A 151 4.37 -25.34 3.88
C LYS A 151 5.59 -26.27 3.76
N THR A 152 5.71 -26.98 2.64
CA THR A 152 6.79 -27.95 2.40
C THR A 152 7.97 -27.37 1.65
N THR A 153 7.85 -26.16 1.11
CA THR A 153 8.88 -25.53 0.26
C THR A 153 10.04 -24.97 1.06
N ASP A 154 11.19 -24.85 0.40
CA ASP A 154 12.36 -24.25 1.01
C ASP A 154 12.22 -22.75 1.18
N GLU A 155 11.42 -22.09 0.35
CA GLU A 155 11.05 -20.69 0.50
C GLU A 155 10.31 -20.45 1.84
N ALA A 156 9.33 -21.27 2.17
CA ALA A 156 8.61 -21.15 3.44
C ALA A 156 9.53 -21.34 4.64
N LYS A 157 10.45 -22.33 4.58
CA LYS A 157 11.47 -22.55 5.62
C LYS A 157 12.44 -21.37 5.71
N GLY A 158 12.86 -20.84 4.56
CA GLY A 158 13.73 -19.66 4.49
C GLY A 158 13.10 -18.44 5.16
N ILE A 159 11.84 -18.16 4.90
CA ILE A 159 11.08 -17.08 5.56
C ILE A 159 10.99 -17.32 7.07
N GLN A 160 10.69 -18.54 7.53
CA GLN A 160 10.65 -18.84 8.95
C GLN A 160 12.01 -18.61 9.62
N THR A 161 13.07 -19.08 9.01
CA THR A 161 14.45 -18.86 9.50
C THR A 161 14.80 -17.37 9.57
N GLU A 162 14.41 -16.59 8.58
CA GLU A 162 14.64 -15.14 8.58
C GLU A 162 13.84 -14.43 9.66
N LEU A 163 12.58 -14.82 9.88
CA LEU A 163 11.77 -14.29 10.98
C LEU A 163 12.39 -14.63 12.34
N ASP A 164 12.83 -15.85 12.54
CA ASP A 164 13.50 -16.27 13.79
C ASP A 164 14.80 -15.46 14.01
N ARG A 165 15.57 -15.23 12.94
CA ARG A 165 16.77 -14.38 13.00
C ARG A 165 16.45 -12.94 13.39
N ILE A 166 15.40 -12.35 12.80
CA ILE A 166 14.95 -10.99 13.12
C ILE A 166 14.48 -10.91 14.58
N HIS A 167 13.70 -11.88 15.04
CA HIS A 167 13.22 -11.94 16.42
C HIS A 167 14.39 -12.02 17.42
N GLU A 168 15.36 -12.89 17.18
CA GLU A 168 16.52 -13.01 18.06
C GLU A 168 17.40 -11.75 18.04
N ALA A 169 17.61 -11.14 16.87
CA ALA A 169 18.37 -9.89 16.76
C ALA A 169 17.70 -8.74 17.54
N LYS A 170 16.36 -8.66 17.47
CA LYS A 170 15.59 -7.59 18.12
C LYS A 170 15.29 -7.84 19.60
N LYS A 171 15.43 -9.05 20.08
CA LYS A 171 15.12 -9.44 21.49
C LYS A 171 15.92 -8.64 22.53
N ASN A 172 17.15 -8.30 22.21
CA ASN A 172 18.05 -7.58 23.09
C ASN A 172 18.26 -6.09 22.72
N GLU A 173 17.62 -5.63 21.66
CA GLU A 173 17.61 -4.20 21.39
C GLU A 173 16.71 -3.50 22.43
N PRO A 174 17.19 -2.40 23.06
CA PRO A 174 16.29 -1.58 23.85
C PRO A 174 15.10 -1.21 22.94
N THR A 175 13.90 -1.44 23.43
CA THR A 175 12.69 -0.87 22.80
C THR A 175 13.01 0.58 22.49
N ALA A 176 12.99 0.96 21.22
CA ALA A 176 13.16 2.36 20.83
C ALA A 176 12.30 3.15 21.79
N ASP A 177 12.92 4.11 22.47
CA ASP A 177 12.24 4.96 23.45
C ASP A 177 10.87 5.25 22.87
N GLU A 178 9.82 4.89 23.62
CA GLU A 178 8.47 5.26 23.26
C GLU A 178 8.51 6.79 23.24
N GLY A 179 8.94 7.32 22.09
CA GLY A 179 9.15 8.75 21.91
C GLY A 179 7.88 9.41 22.35
N GLU A 180 7.98 10.10 23.46
CA GLU A 180 6.95 10.78 24.21
C GLU A 180 5.55 10.34 23.77
N ASN A 181 4.90 9.47 24.53
CA ASN A 181 3.50 9.07 24.39
C ASN A 181 2.59 10.30 24.57
N THR A 182 2.86 11.34 23.79
CA THR A 182 2.01 12.49 23.72
C THR A 182 0.80 12.10 22.84
N GLN A 183 -0.39 12.21 23.39
CA GLN A 183 -1.64 11.95 22.69
C GLN A 183 -1.73 12.71 21.34
N PHE A 184 -0.93 13.77 21.19
CA PHE A 184 -0.89 14.63 20.01
C PHE A 184 0.55 14.92 19.60
N ALA A 185 0.82 14.89 18.30
CA ALA A 185 2.14 15.18 17.72
C ALA A 185 2.62 16.62 17.95
N MET A 186 1.72 17.56 18.25
CA MET A 186 2.02 18.97 18.42
C MET A 186 1.44 19.54 19.74
N PRO A 187 2.08 20.52 20.37
CA PRO A 187 1.56 21.18 21.55
C PRO A 187 0.22 21.89 21.26
N ILE A 188 -0.63 21.98 22.28
CA ILE A 188 -2.00 22.55 22.16
C ILE A 188 -1.98 23.96 21.54
N SER A 189 -0.99 24.79 21.87
CA SER A 189 -0.87 26.13 21.30
C SER A 189 -0.78 26.13 19.77
N SER A 190 0.04 25.23 19.21
CA SER A 190 0.18 25.05 17.76
C SER A 190 -1.11 24.50 17.15
N GLN A 191 -1.77 23.57 17.81
CA GLN A 191 -3.06 23.03 17.35
C GLN A 191 -4.12 24.13 17.28
N VAL A 192 -4.27 24.94 18.35
CA VAL A 192 -5.19 26.07 18.38
C VAL A 192 -4.91 27.05 17.25
N TYR A 193 -3.64 27.39 17.02
CA TYR A 193 -3.25 28.29 15.93
C TYR A 193 -3.70 27.75 14.56
N TYR A 194 -3.30 26.52 14.21
CA TYR A 194 -3.64 25.93 12.90
C TYR A 194 -5.14 25.71 12.72
N VAL A 195 -5.85 25.26 13.76
CA VAL A 195 -7.30 25.09 13.70
C VAL A 195 -8.00 26.46 13.51
N THR A 196 -7.56 27.49 14.21
CA THR A 196 -8.11 28.84 14.07
C THR A 196 -7.92 29.38 12.66
N VAL A 197 -6.69 29.28 12.12
CA VAL A 197 -6.40 29.70 10.73
C VAL A 197 -7.28 28.93 9.73
N ARG A 198 -7.39 27.61 9.88
CA ARG A 198 -8.24 26.79 9.01
C ARG A 198 -9.71 27.18 9.07
N VAL A 199 -10.25 27.37 10.28
CA VAL A 199 -11.64 27.78 10.48
C VAL A 199 -11.90 29.15 9.85
N PHE A 200 -10.97 30.09 10.03
CA PHE A 200 -11.08 31.43 9.44
C PHE A 200 -11.09 31.36 7.89
N GLN A 201 -10.18 30.56 7.30
CA GLN A 201 -10.15 30.33 5.87
C GLN A 201 -11.45 29.68 5.37
N GLN A 202 -12.00 28.70 6.11
CA GLN A 202 -13.25 28.05 5.77
C GLN A 202 -14.42 29.04 5.74
N TYR A 203 -14.54 29.86 6.76
CA TYR A 203 -15.58 30.92 6.78
C TYR A 203 -15.44 31.89 5.62
N TRP A 204 -14.20 32.35 5.35
CA TRP A 204 -13.94 33.29 4.27
C TRP A 204 -14.19 32.71 2.87
N ARG A 205 -14.02 31.42 2.70
CA ARG A 205 -14.21 30.71 1.42
C ARG A 205 -15.64 30.18 1.22
N THR A 206 -16.51 30.31 2.20
CA THR A 206 -17.91 29.81 2.12
C THR A 206 -18.81 30.94 1.61
N PRO A 207 -19.29 30.89 0.34
CA PRO A 207 -20.08 31.98 -0.25
C PRO A 207 -21.36 32.33 0.52
N SER A 208 -22.05 31.30 1.06
CA SER A 208 -23.23 31.46 1.85
C SER A 208 -23.03 32.25 3.16
N TYR A 209 -21.77 32.28 3.65
CA TYR A 209 -21.44 33.02 4.86
C TYR A 209 -21.08 34.49 4.58
N ILE A 210 -20.45 34.76 3.42
CA ILE A 210 -20.05 36.10 2.99
C ILE A 210 -21.22 36.83 2.36
N SER A 211 -22.07 36.11 1.64
CA SER A 211 -23.24 36.65 0.93
C SER A 211 -24.52 36.65 1.78
N GLY A 212 -24.38 36.48 3.10
CA GLY A 212 -25.51 36.36 4.03
C GLY A 212 -26.57 37.45 3.83
N LYS A 213 -27.48 37.20 2.92
CA LYS A 213 -28.83 37.76 2.80
C LYS A 213 -29.74 36.67 2.30
#